data_6c969f788d6b161de35910ab4ea0f597
#
_entry.id   6c969f788d6b161de35910ab4ea0f597
#
_cell.length_a   1.000
_cell.length_b   1.000
_cell.length_c   1.000
_cell.angle_alpha   90.00
_cell.angle_beta   90.00
_cell.angle_gamma   90.00
#
_symmetry.space_group_name_H-M   'P 1'
#
loop_
_entity.id
_entity.type
_entity.pdbx_description
1 polymer ?
#
loop_
_entity_poly.entity_id
_entity_poly.type
_entity_poly.pdbx_seq_one_letter_code
_entity_poly.pdbx_strand_id
1 'polypeptide(L)'
;MYIYRNGFQEAGWEGFWTLVFIRVLLVGWMHPFFTAFTGIGLAIARVTPNVLIKIIAVPAGYTVAVLTHAFHNTFSTLVGGGGGFLLGLLADYFGYMCMLAFIIWMIIHERNILKRHLVEEVKNGLISPQQYNSAISFFRTNTLLSALSSGTFRQTTRFYQVCGELAHKKEQFVKMGEERENTKIITQLRGELVQLGPVAKA
;
A
#
# COMPACT_ATOMS: atom_id res chain seq x y z
N MET A 1 26.48 -10.36 4.58
CA MET A 1 27.75 -9.59 4.61
C MET A 1 28.89 -10.24 3.80
N TYR A 2 29.02 -11.56 3.80
CA TYR A 2 30.09 -12.30 3.07
C TYR A 2 30.10 -12.04 1.55
N ILE A 3 28.95 -11.98 0.88
CA ILE A 3 28.87 -11.87 -0.58
C ILE A 3 29.52 -10.59 -1.10
N TYR A 4 29.26 -9.44 -0.49
CA TYR A 4 29.86 -8.16 -0.90
C TYR A 4 31.37 -8.14 -0.66
N ARG A 5 31.82 -8.77 0.44
CA ARG A 5 33.24 -8.93 0.73
C ARG A 5 33.92 -9.81 -0.33
N ASN A 6 33.30 -10.91 -0.73
CA ASN A 6 33.84 -11.78 -1.76
C ASN A 6 33.94 -11.05 -3.12
N GLY A 7 32.88 -10.33 -3.53
CA GLY A 7 32.93 -9.54 -4.75
C GLY A 7 34.04 -8.47 -4.75
N PHE A 8 34.26 -7.83 -3.58
CA PHE A 8 35.37 -6.89 -3.43
C PHE A 8 36.73 -7.59 -3.49
N GLN A 9 36.85 -8.78 -2.89
CA GLN A 9 38.10 -9.55 -2.91
C GLN A 9 38.47 -10.07 -4.29
N GLU A 10 37.45 -10.43 -5.12
CA GLU A 10 37.65 -10.99 -6.46
C GLU A 10 37.90 -9.91 -7.52
N ALA A 11 37.18 -8.79 -7.46
CA ALA A 11 37.22 -7.74 -8.50
C ALA A 11 37.24 -6.30 -7.93
N GLY A 12 37.66 -6.10 -6.68
CA GLY A 12 37.76 -4.79 -6.05
C GLY A 12 36.42 -4.04 -5.99
N TRP A 13 36.48 -2.72 -6.14
CA TRP A 13 35.27 -1.88 -6.10
C TRP A 13 34.29 -2.17 -7.22
N GLU A 14 34.74 -2.63 -8.38
CA GLU A 14 33.88 -3.03 -9.50
C GLU A 14 33.01 -4.23 -9.11
N GLY A 15 33.60 -5.28 -8.57
CA GLY A 15 32.88 -6.45 -8.07
C GLY A 15 31.92 -6.13 -6.94
N PHE A 16 32.30 -5.23 -6.03
CA PHE A 16 31.44 -4.77 -4.95
C PHE A 16 30.20 -4.05 -5.51
N TRP A 17 30.37 -3.05 -6.37
CA TRP A 17 29.25 -2.27 -6.91
C TRP A 17 28.38 -3.09 -7.86
N THR A 18 28.94 -4.02 -8.61
CA THR A 18 28.19 -4.96 -9.45
C THR A 18 27.24 -5.80 -8.60
N LEU A 19 27.72 -6.35 -7.46
CA LEU A 19 26.89 -7.12 -6.55
C LEU A 19 25.83 -6.25 -5.84
N VAL A 20 26.16 -5.01 -5.48
CA VAL A 20 25.19 -4.06 -4.95
C VAL A 20 24.08 -3.80 -5.98
N PHE A 21 24.45 -3.52 -7.23
CA PHE A 21 23.48 -3.29 -8.31
C PHE A 21 22.55 -4.49 -8.51
N ILE A 22 23.12 -5.68 -8.64
CA ILE A 22 22.34 -6.91 -8.83
C ILE A 22 21.39 -7.14 -7.64
N ARG A 23 21.91 -7.09 -6.40
CA ARG A 23 21.12 -7.45 -5.23
C ARG A 23 20.12 -6.38 -4.79
N VAL A 24 20.42 -5.11 -5.00
CA VAL A 24 19.53 -4.02 -4.58
C VAL A 24 18.52 -3.70 -5.68
N LEU A 25 18.97 -3.57 -6.93
CA LEU A 25 18.09 -3.13 -8.02
C LEU A 25 17.41 -4.29 -8.75
N LEU A 26 18.08 -5.42 -8.96
CA LEU A 26 17.48 -6.54 -9.71
C LEU A 26 16.73 -7.53 -8.81
N VAL A 27 17.24 -7.85 -7.62
CA VAL A 27 16.70 -8.92 -6.77
C VAL A 27 16.06 -8.39 -5.48
N GLY A 28 16.45 -7.20 -5.01
CA GLY A 28 16.04 -6.65 -3.70
C GLY A 28 14.53 -6.44 -3.53
N TRP A 29 13.81 -6.22 -4.60
CA TRP A 29 12.37 -5.96 -4.60
C TRP A 29 11.50 -7.18 -4.23
N MET A 30 12.07 -8.40 -4.26
CA MET A 30 11.33 -9.60 -3.85
C MET A 30 11.07 -9.67 -2.35
N HIS A 31 11.89 -9.06 -1.51
CA HIS A 31 11.66 -9.05 -0.07
C HIS A 31 10.35 -8.34 0.32
N PRO A 32 10.01 -7.15 -0.24
CA PRO A 32 8.68 -6.56 -0.07
C PRO A 32 7.54 -7.47 -0.55
N PHE A 33 7.72 -8.22 -1.65
CA PHE A 33 6.73 -9.16 -2.13
C PHE A 33 6.45 -10.27 -1.10
N PHE A 34 7.48 -10.92 -0.55
CA PHE A 34 7.29 -11.96 0.46
C PHE A 34 6.65 -11.41 1.73
N THR A 35 7.11 -10.27 2.22
CA THR A 35 6.56 -9.65 3.44
C THR A 35 5.14 -9.13 3.26
N ALA A 36 4.70 -8.84 2.03
CA ALA A 36 3.34 -8.41 1.74
C ALA A 36 2.29 -9.46 2.17
N PHE A 37 2.59 -10.75 2.11
CA PHE A 37 1.67 -11.79 2.58
C PHE A 37 1.40 -11.68 4.09
N THR A 38 2.40 -11.35 4.89
CA THR A 38 2.21 -11.07 6.32
C THR A 38 1.34 -9.82 6.53
N GLY A 39 1.58 -8.77 5.74
CA GLY A 39 0.75 -7.56 5.75
C GLY A 39 -0.72 -7.83 5.39
N ILE A 40 -0.96 -8.67 4.39
CA ILE A 40 -2.32 -9.12 4.01
C ILE A 40 -2.97 -9.88 5.17
N GLY A 41 -2.24 -10.78 5.84
CA GLY A 41 -2.74 -11.50 7.02
C GLY A 41 -3.15 -10.54 8.14
N LEU A 42 -2.34 -9.52 8.42
CA LEU A 42 -2.66 -8.47 9.40
C LEU A 42 -3.90 -7.66 9.00
N ALA A 43 -4.01 -7.28 7.72
CA ALA A 43 -5.16 -6.54 7.21
C ALA A 43 -6.45 -7.36 7.32
N ILE A 44 -6.42 -8.65 6.95
CA ILE A 44 -7.57 -9.57 7.09
C ILE A 44 -7.97 -9.68 8.58
N ALA A 45 -7.01 -9.91 9.48
CA ALA A 45 -7.26 -9.98 10.91
C ALA A 45 -7.90 -8.68 11.46
N ARG A 46 -7.54 -7.53 10.88
CA ARG A 46 -8.06 -6.22 11.31
C ARG A 46 -9.49 -5.97 10.86
N VAL A 47 -9.88 -6.43 9.67
CA VAL A 47 -11.16 -6.07 9.04
C VAL A 47 -12.23 -7.19 9.12
N THR A 48 -11.89 -8.39 9.60
CA THR A 48 -12.87 -9.47 9.75
C THR A 48 -13.56 -9.43 11.10
N PRO A 49 -14.88 -9.67 11.19
CA PRO A 49 -15.58 -9.88 12.46
C PRO A 49 -15.33 -11.28 13.03
N ASN A 50 -14.92 -12.26 12.23
CA ASN A 50 -14.74 -13.65 12.65
C ASN A 50 -13.46 -13.83 13.45
N VAL A 51 -13.62 -14.23 14.73
CA VAL A 51 -12.50 -14.42 15.68
C VAL A 51 -11.51 -15.50 15.21
N LEU A 52 -11.98 -16.59 14.63
CA LEU A 52 -11.13 -17.66 14.14
C LEU A 52 -10.24 -17.17 13.00
N ILE A 53 -10.82 -16.42 12.05
CA ILE A 53 -10.08 -15.82 10.95
C ILE A 53 -9.06 -14.79 11.49
N LYS A 54 -9.40 -13.98 12.51
CA LYS A 54 -8.45 -13.07 13.16
C LYS A 54 -7.20 -13.78 13.67
N ILE A 55 -7.39 -14.93 14.33
CA ILE A 55 -6.28 -15.68 14.93
C ILE A 55 -5.43 -16.36 13.84
N ILE A 56 -6.04 -16.91 12.80
CA ILE A 56 -5.35 -17.70 11.78
C ILE A 56 -4.70 -16.84 10.70
N ALA A 57 -5.29 -15.69 10.35
CA ALA A 57 -4.86 -14.90 9.20
C ALA A 57 -3.40 -14.42 9.29
N VAL A 58 -2.94 -14.01 10.47
CA VAL A 58 -1.56 -13.52 10.66
C VAL A 58 -0.54 -14.67 10.57
N PRO A 59 -0.69 -15.78 11.31
CA PRO A 59 0.20 -16.93 11.14
C PRO A 59 0.18 -17.49 9.71
N ALA A 60 -0.97 -17.57 9.07
CA ALA A 60 -1.09 -18.04 7.70
C ALA A 60 -0.33 -17.13 6.72
N GLY A 61 -0.53 -15.81 6.81
CA GLY A 61 0.21 -14.84 5.99
C GLY A 61 1.72 -14.92 6.20
N TYR A 62 2.16 -15.05 7.45
CA TYR A 62 3.57 -15.24 7.77
C TYR A 62 4.12 -16.56 7.20
N THR A 63 3.38 -17.65 7.34
CA THR A 63 3.77 -18.96 6.80
C THR A 63 3.92 -18.90 5.28
N VAL A 64 2.97 -18.28 4.57
CA VAL A 64 3.08 -18.08 3.11
C VAL A 64 4.32 -17.25 2.76
N ALA A 65 4.60 -16.17 3.50
CA ALA A 65 5.79 -15.35 3.31
C ALA A 65 7.08 -16.16 3.43
N VAL A 66 7.19 -16.98 4.48
CA VAL A 66 8.37 -17.84 4.73
C VAL A 66 8.51 -18.92 3.67
N LEU A 67 7.42 -19.60 3.33
CA LEU A 67 7.44 -20.70 2.34
C LEU A 67 7.78 -20.19 0.94
N THR A 68 7.23 -19.08 0.50
CA THR A 68 7.53 -18.49 -0.82
C THR A 68 8.97 -18.01 -0.89
N HIS A 69 9.50 -17.40 0.18
CA HIS A 69 10.90 -17.00 0.26
C HIS A 69 11.85 -18.21 0.27
N ALA A 70 11.55 -19.23 1.09
CA ALA A 70 12.33 -20.45 1.14
C ALA A 70 12.32 -21.19 -0.20
N PHE A 71 11.15 -21.29 -0.85
CA PHE A 71 11.02 -21.88 -2.17
C PHE A 71 11.88 -21.17 -3.21
N HIS A 72 11.81 -19.82 -3.26
CA HIS A 72 12.62 -19.01 -4.16
C HIS A 72 14.12 -19.29 -4.01
N ASN A 73 14.62 -19.25 -2.77
CA ASN A 73 16.02 -19.47 -2.49
C ASN A 73 16.47 -20.92 -2.80
N THR A 74 15.66 -21.91 -2.43
CA THR A 74 15.96 -23.33 -2.66
C THR A 74 15.93 -23.67 -4.15
N PHE A 75 14.92 -23.19 -4.86
CA PHE A 75 14.75 -23.46 -6.29
C PHE A 75 15.93 -22.90 -7.09
N SER A 76 16.34 -21.67 -6.84
CA SER A 76 17.48 -21.03 -7.51
C SER A 76 18.79 -21.79 -7.25
N THR A 77 18.95 -22.39 -6.04
CA THR A 77 20.13 -23.17 -5.67
C THR A 77 20.12 -24.57 -6.29
N LEU A 78 18.98 -25.25 -6.33
CA LEU A 78 18.83 -26.62 -6.85
C LEU A 78 19.09 -26.71 -8.36
N VAL A 79 18.64 -25.72 -9.12
CA VAL A 79 18.85 -25.68 -10.56
C VAL A 79 20.32 -25.40 -10.90
N GLY A 80 21.00 -24.60 -10.08
CA GLY A 80 22.44 -24.29 -10.21
C GLY A 80 22.85 -23.61 -11.52
N GLY A 81 24.09 -23.12 -11.57
CA GLY A 81 24.70 -22.54 -12.77
C GLY A 81 23.91 -21.36 -13.38
N GLY A 82 24.19 -21.09 -14.66
CA GLY A 82 23.52 -20.00 -15.41
C GLY A 82 22.02 -20.20 -15.62
N GLY A 83 21.57 -21.46 -15.74
CA GLY A 83 20.14 -21.79 -15.85
C GLY A 83 19.38 -21.47 -14.57
N GLY A 84 19.94 -21.76 -13.39
CA GLY A 84 19.33 -21.44 -12.10
C GLY A 84 19.24 -19.94 -11.87
N PHE A 85 20.24 -19.18 -12.29
CA PHE A 85 20.22 -17.72 -12.24
C PHE A 85 19.10 -17.14 -13.12
N LEU A 86 18.97 -17.61 -14.37
CA LEU A 86 17.96 -17.15 -15.31
C LEU A 86 16.54 -17.47 -14.81
N LEU A 87 16.31 -18.69 -14.32
CA LEU A 87 15.00 -19.08 -13.77
C LEU A 87 14.65 -18.30 -12.49
N GLY A 88 15.63 -18.03 -11.62
CA GLY A 88 15.46 -17.17 -10.46
C GLY A 88 15.04 -15.75 -10.88
N LEU A 89 15.70 -15.18 -11.86
CA LEU A 89 15.39 -13.86 -12.40
C LEU A 89 13.98 -13.80 -13.01
N LEU A 90 13.57 -14.81 -13.77
CA LEU A 90 12.22 -14.90 -14.33
C LEU A 90 11.15 -14.99 -13.22
N ALA A 91 11.41 -15.79 -12.17
CA ALA A 91 10.52 -15.87 -11.02
C ALA A 91 10.40 -14.53 -10.29
N ASP A 92 11.50 -13.78 -10.15
CA ASP A 92 11.50 -12.44 -9.58
C ASP A 92 10.65 -11.47 -10.40
N TYR A 93 10.82 -11.42 -11.70
CA TYR A 93 10.00 -10.57 -12.57
C TYR A 93 8.53 -10.95 -12.54
N PHE A 94 8.19 -12.23 -12.47
CA PHE A 94 6.81 -12.67 -12.29
C PHE A 94 6.25 -12.17 -10.95
N GLY A 95 7.00 -12.28 -9.87
CA GLY A 95 6.64 -11.74 -8.56
C GLY A 95 6.42 -10.22 -8.60
N TYR A 96 7.27 -9.47 -9.32
CA TYR A 96 7.10 -8.02 -9.49
C TYR A 96 5.81 -7.68 -10.24
N MET A 97 5.48 -8.43 -11.30
CA MET A 97 4.24 -8.24 -12.04
C MET A 97 3.01 -8.53 -11.17
N CYS A 98 3.06 -9.59 -10.36
CA CYS A 98 2.00 -9.88 -9.39
C CYS A 98 1.85 -8.76 -8.35
N MET A 99 2.96 -8.23 -7.83
CA MET A 99 2.94 -7.11 -6.89
C MET A 99 2.37 -5.84 -7.54
N LEU A 100 2.79 -5.53 -8.77
CA LEU A 100 2.27 -4.37 -9.50
C LEU A 100 0.76 -4.50 -9.72
N ALA A 101 0.29 -5.67 -10.16
CA ALA A 101 -1.13 -5.95 -10.33
C ALA A 101 -1.90 -5.79 -9.01
N PHE A 102 -1.33 -6.27 -7.90
CA PHE A 102 -1.91 -6.11 -6.57
C PHE A 102 -1.98 -4.63 -6.14
N ILE A 103 -0.92 -3.85 -6.37
CA ILE A 103 -0.90 -2.42 -6.07
C ILE A 103 -1.96 -1.68 -6.89
N ILE A 104 -2.06 -1.96 -8.20
CA ILE A 104 -3.09 -1.37 -9.06
C ILE A 104 -4.49 -1.74 -8.56
N TRP A 105 -4.71 -3.00 -8.22
CA TRP A 105 -5.98 -3.46 -7.65
C TRP A 105 -6.32 -2.73 -6.35
N MET A 106 -5.35 -2.57 -5.45
CA MET A 106 -5.53 -1.84 -4.18
C MET A 106 -5.91 -0.37 -4.42
N ILE A 107 -5.24 0.30 -5.36
CA ILE A 107 -5.55 1.70 -5.71
C ILE A 107 -6.98 1.82 -6.26
N ILE A 108 -7.39 0.90 -7.14
CA ILE A 108 -8.76 0.87 -7.68
C ILE A 108 -9.77 0.57 -6.57
N HIS A 109 -9.46 -0.36 -5.68
CA HIS A 109 -10.32 -0.72 -4.55
C HIS A 109 -10.53 0.46 -3.60
N GLU A 110 -9.46 1.14 -3.20
CA GLU A 110 -9.52 2.35 -2.37
C GLU A 110 -10.34 3.46 -3.02
N ARG A 111 -10.09 3.72 -4.31
CA ARG A 111 -10.87 4.69 -5.08
C ARG A 111 -12.37 4.35 -5.09
N ASN A 112 -12.74 3.09 -5.18
CA ASN A 112 -14.13 2.66 -5.14
C ASN A 112 -14.76 2.86 -3.76
N ILE A 113 -14.03 2.69 -2.67
CA ILE A 113 -14.46 3.03 -1.31
C ILE A 113 -14.73 4.53 -1.20
N LEU A 114 -13.79 5.37 -1.66
CA LEU A 114 -13.96 6.84 -1.69
C LEU A 114 -15.20 7.25 -2.49
N LYS A 115 -15.37 6.71 -3.70
CA LYS A 115 -16.53 6.99 -4.54
C LYS A 115 -17.85 6.64 -3.86
N ARG A 116 -17.92 5.48 -3.22
CA ARG A 116 -19.14 4.98 -2.56
C ARG A 116 -19.54 5.84 -1.38
N HIS A 117 -18.58 6.20 -0.53
CA HIS A 117 -18.87 6.83 0.76
C HIS A 117 -18.85 8.35 0.75
N LEU A 118 -18.11 9.00 -0.18
CA LEU A 118 -18.05 10.45 -0.22
C LEU A 118 -19.21 11.10 -1.00
N VAL A 119 -19.95 10.34 -1.82
CA VAL A 119 -21.16 10.88 -2.52
C VAL A 119 -22.17 11.43 -1.55
N GLU A 120 -22.36 10.78 -0.39
CA GLU A 120 -23.25 11.27 0.66
C GLU A 120 -22.80 12.63 1.20
N GLU A 121 -21.50 12.82 1.37
CA GLU A 121 -20.93 14.07 1.90
C GLU A 121 -21.06 15.23 0.89
N VAL A 122 -21.05 14.91 -0.42
CA VAL A 122 -21.39 15.90 -1.46
C VAL A 122 -22.86 16.29 -1.37
N LYS A 123 -23.77 15.33 -1.23
CA LYS A 123 -25.22 15.59 -1.09
C LYS A 123 -25.54 16.42 0.15
N ASN A 124 -24.79 16.20 1.23
CA ASN A 124 -24.93 16.94 2.49
C ASN A 124 -24.22 18.32 2.46
N GLY A 125 -23.56 18.68 1.35
CA GLY A 125 -22.86 19.96 1.21
C GLY A 125 -21.55 20.07 2.00
N LEU A 126 -21.04 18.98 2.54
CA LEU A 126 -19.80 18.96 3.34
C LEU A 126 -18.54 19.04 2.47
N ILE A 127 -18.61 18.55 1.24
CA ILE A 127 -17.55 18.65 0.24
C ILE A 127 -18.14 19.11 -1.10
N SER A 128 -17.42 19.93 -1.84
CA SER A 128 -17.86 20.36 -3.15
C SER A 128 -17.70 19.25 -4.21
N PRO A 129 -18.46 19.31 -5.33
CA PRO A 129 -18.27 18.37 -6.44
C PRO A 129 -16.85 18.37 -7.00
N GLN A 130 -16.17 19.52 -7.01
CA GLN A 130 -14.78 19.63 -7.45
C GLN A 130 -13.84 18.92 -6.47
N GLN A 131 -14.00 19.15 -5.16
CA GLN A 131 -13.22 18.47 -4.11
C GLN A 131 -13.44 16.94 -4.15
N TYR A 132 -14.69 16.51 -4.39
CA TYR A 132 -14.98 15.10 -4.59
C TYR A 132 -14.21 14.52 -5.77
N ASN A 133 -14.25 15.18 -6.93
CA ASN A 133 -13.53 14.72 -8.13
C ASN A 133 -12.02 14.63 -7.87
N SER A 134 -11.44 15.60 -7.17
CA SER A 134 -10.04 15.57 -6.76
C SER A 134 -9.75 14.44 -5.75
N ALA A 135 -10.68 14.19 -4.80
CA ALA A 135 -10.53 13.10 -3.83
C ALA A 135 -10.47 11.71 -4.48
N ILE A 136 -11.28 11.47 -5.52
CA ILE A 136 -11.34 10.21 -6.25
C ILE A 136 -10.36 10.13 -7.44
N SER A 137 -9.58 11.16 -7.70
CA SER A 137 -8.59 11.18 -8.79
C SER A 137 -7.39 10.27 -8.48
N PHE A 138 -6.84 9.60 -9.50
CA PHE A 138 -5.56 8.89 -9.38
C PHE A 138 -4.39 9.84 -9.14
N PHE A 139 -4.44 11.03 -9.74
CA PHE A 139 -3.38 12.02 -9.66
C PHE A 139 -3.91 13.34 -9.12
N ARG A 140 -3.60 13.64 -7.87
CA ARG A 140 -3.94 14.92 -7.22
C ARG A 140 -2.80 15.95 -7.33
N THR A 141 -1.86 15.73 -8.25
CA THR A 141 -0.65 16.55 -8.35
C THR A 141 -0.98 18.01 -8.61
N ASN A 142 -1.92 18.31 -9.53
CA ASN A 142 -2.31 19.67 -9.85
C ASN A 142 -2.95 20.38 -8.66
N THR A 143 -3.84 19.69 -7.94
CA THR A 143 -4.48 20.21 -6.72
C THR A 143 -3.45 20.54 -5.64
N LEU A 144 -2.47 19.64 -5.42
CA LEU A 144 -1.42 19.86 -4.43
C LEU A 144 -0.44 20.97 -4.85
N LEU A 145 -0.09 21.07 -6.12
CA LEU A 145 0.75 22.16 -6.63
C LEU A 145 0.03 23.53 -6.51
N SER A 146 -1.25 23.60 -6.83
CA SER A 146 -2.08 24.78 -6.63
C SER A 146 -2.17 25.17 -5.14
N ALA A 147 -2.31 24.19 -4.26
CA ALA A 147 -2.34 24.41 -2.83
C ALA A 147 -0.96 24.89 -2.29
N LEU A 148 0.14 24.39 -2.85
CA LEU A 148 1.49 24.84 -2.51
C LEU A 148 1.70 26.30 -2.89
N SER A 149 1.33 26.68 -4.12
CA SER A 149 1.47 28.06 -4.60
C SER A 149 0.60 29.07 -3.83
N SER A 150 -0.54 28.63 -3.29
CA SER A 150 -1.46 29.49 -2.50
C SER A 150 -1.22 29.43 -0.99
N GLY A 151 -0.21 28.71 -0.51
CA GLY A 151 0.09 28.59 0.92
C GLY A 151 -0.90 27.71 1.71
N THR A 152 -1.82 27.02 1.05
CA THR A 152 -2.84 26.17 1.69
C THR A 152 -2.52 24.67 1.65
N PHE A 153 -1.28 24.31 1.31
CA PHE A 153 -0.84 22.93 1.11
C PHE A 153 -1.16 22.01 2.30
N ARG A 154 -0.87 22.48 3.52
CA ARG A 154 -1.08 21.68 4.74
C ARG A 154 -2.57 21.41 4.99
N GLN A 155 -3.43 22.43 4.84
CA GLN A 155 -4.87 22.31 5.02
C GLN A 155 -5.49 21.43 3.93
N THR A 156 -5.08 21.62 2.66
CA THR A 156 -5.54 20.81 1.53
C THR A 156 -5.13 19.35 1.68
N THR A 157 -3.88 19.09 2.08
CA THR A 157 -3.42 17.71 2.34
C THR A 157 -4.23 17.06 3.45
N ARG A 158 -4.43 17.77 4.58
CA ARG A 158 -5.23 17.25 5.69
C ARG A 158 -6.68 17.01 5.29
N PHE A 159 -7.29 17.90 4.51
CA PHE A 159 -8.66 17.73 4.00
C PHE A 159 -8.80 16.39 3.25
N TYR A 160 -7.91 16.09 2.30
CA TYR A 160 -7.99 14.84 1.55
C TYR A 160 -7.63 13.59 2.37
N GLN A 161 -6.81 13.73 3.40
CA GLN A 161 -6.60 12.67 4.38
C GLN A 161 -7.89 12.37 5.15
N VAL A 162 -8.58 13.40 5.63
CA VAL A 162 -9.87 13.26 6.34
C VAL A 162 -10.93 12.65 5.43
N CYS A 163 -10.98 13.00 4.14
CA CYS A 163 -11.85 12.34 3.17
C CYS A 163 -11.59 10.83 3.11
N GLY A 164 -10.31 10.42 3.07
CA GLY A 164 -9.92 9.01 3.10
C GLY A 164 -10.31 8.33 4.40
N GLU A 165 -9.94 8.91 5.55
CA GLU A 165 -10.27 8.39 6.88
C GLU A 165 -11.78 8.20 7.05
N LEU A 166 -12.59 9.18 6.64
CA LEU A 166 -14.04 9.13 6.71
C LEU A 166 -14.61 8.00 5.85
N ALA A 167 -14.16 7.88 4.59
CA ALA A 167 -14.62 6.83 3.68
C ALA A 167 -14.31 5.44 4.24
N HIS A 168 -13.11 5.22 4.76
CA HIS A 168 -12.71 3.95 5.39
C HIS A 168 -13.47 3.67 6.68
N LYS A 169 -13.76 4.67 7.51
CA LYS A 169 -14.55 4.49 8.72
C LYS A 169 -16.01 4.13 8.40
N LYS A 170 -16.59 4.74 7.37
CA LYS A 170 -17.92 4.38 6.87
C LYS A 170 -17.96 2.95 6.30
N GLU A 171 -16.95 2.56 5.53
CA GLU A 171 -16.81 1.18 5.03
C GLU A 171 -16.66 0.17 6.17
N GLN A 172 -15.87 0.51 7.21
CA GLN A 172 -15.73 -0.31 8.41
C GLN A 172 -17.06 -0.43 9.13
N PHE A 173 -17.81 0.66 9.31
CA PHE A 173 -19.12 0.66 9.94
C PHE A 173 -20.12 -0.23 9.19
N VAL A 174 -20.13 -0.17 7.86
CA VAL A 174 -20.99 -1.04 7.03
C VAL A 174 -20.64 -2.52 7.20
N LYS A 175 -19.36 -2.86 7.32
CA LYS A 175 -18.91 -4.27 7.42
C LYS A 175 -19.01 -4.86 8.83
N MET A 176 -18.79 -4.06 9.85
CA MET A 176 -18.58 -4.53 11.21
C MET A 176 -19.57 -3.93 12.23
N GLY A 177 -20.41 -2.97 11.80
CA GLY A 177 -21.30 -2.23 12.69
C GLY A 177 -20.57 -1.26 13.61
N GLU A 178 -21.17 -0.97 14.77
CA GLU A 178 -20.57 -0.07 15.76
C GLU A 178 -19.40 -0.76 16.47
N GLU A 179 -18.19 -0.49 16.02
CA GLU A 179 -16.95 -0.96 16.62
C GLU A 179 -16.08 0.25 17.00
N ARG A 180 -15.63 0.30 18.25
CA ARG A 180 -14.72 1.34 18.75
C ARG A 180 -15.20 2.76 18.45
N GLU A 181 -16.47 3.04 18.75
CA GLU A 181 -17.10 4.36 18.57
C GLU A 181 -17.04 4.87 17.12
N ASN A 182 -17.25 3.99 16.13
CA ASN A 182 -17.22 4.39 14.71
C ASN A 182 -18.13 5.58 14.41
N THR A 183 -19.35 5.61 14.96
CA THR A 183 -20.30 6.73 14.78
C THR A 183 -19.72 8.05 15.29
N LYS A 184 -19.08 8.04 16.45
CA LYS A 184 -18.45 9.23 17.03
C LYS A 184 -17.28 9.72 16.18
N ILE A 185 -16.43 8.79 15.70
CA ILE A 185 -15.29 9.12 14.82
C ILE A 185 -15.80 9.69 13.48
N ILE A 186 -16.82 9.10 12.87
CA ILE A 186 -17.44 9.62 11.64
C ILE A 186 -17.96 11.05 11.84
N THR A 187 -18.61 11.31 12.98
CA THR A 187 -19.11 12.66 13.30
C THR A 187 -17.98 13.66 13.50
N GLN A 188 -16.89 13.27 14.16
CA GLN A 188 -15.70 14.11 14.33
C GLN A 188 -15.04 14.44 12.99
N LEU A 189 -14.86 13.44 12.11
CA LEU A 189 -14.28 13.63 10.78
C LEU A 189 -15.14 14.55 9.89
N ARG A 190 -16.48 14.44 9.97
CA ARG A 190 -17.40 15.38 9.31
C ARG A 190 -17.23 16.81 9.83
N GLY A 191 -17.09 16.99 11.14
CA GLY A 191 -16.81 18.30 11.73
C GLY A 191 -15.49 18.90 11.23
N GLU A 192 -14.46 18.07 11.07
CA GLU A 192 -13.16 18.51 10.53
C GLU A 192 -13.26 18.90 9.04
N LEU A 193 -14.05 18.16 8.24
CA LEU A 193 -14.31 18.52 6.83
C LEU A 193 -14.98 19.88 6.69
N VAL A 194 -15.93 20.21 7.57
CA VAL A 194 -16.60 21.53 7.57
C VAL A 194 -15.59 22.66 7.80
N GLN A 195 -14.62 22.44 8.69
CA GLN A 195 -13.60 23.45 9.00
C GLN A 195 -12.56 23.58 7.87
N LEU A 196 -12.17 22.48 7.25
CA LEU A 196 -11.11 22.47 6.23
C LEU A 196 -11.63 22.79 4.83
N GLY A 197 -12.91 22.46 4.52
CA GLY A 197 -13.50 22.58 3.20
C GLY A 197 -13.37 23.96 2.55
N PRO A 198 -13.62 25.07 3.27
CA PRO A 198 -13.51 26.42 2.69
C PRO A 198 -12.10 26.80 2.24
N VAL A 199 -11.06 26.20 2.83
CA VAL A 199 -9.64 26.53 2.59
C VAL A 199 -8.98 25.53 1.64
N ALA A 200 -9.47 24.29 1.61
CA ALA A 200 -8.89 23.22 0.81
C ALA A 200 -9.11 23.45 -0.69
N LYS A 201 -8.05 23.35 -1.47
CA LYS A 201 -8.12 23.42 -2.95
C LYS A 201 -8.79 22.16 -3.52
N ALA A 202 -9.45 22.36 -4.67
CA ALA A 202 -10.09 21.30 -5.43
C ALA A 202 -9.23 20.86 -6.63
#